data_980ff8292f3e307e601b6fdceab6f210
#
_entry.id   980ff8292f3e307e601b6fdceab6f210
#
_cell.length_a   1.000
_cell.length_b   1.000
_cell.length_c   1.000
_cell.angle_alpha   90.00
_cell.angle_beta   90.00
_cell.angle_gamma   90.00
#
_symmetry.space_group_name_H-M   'P 1'
#
loop_
_entity.id
_entity.type
_entity.pdbx_description
1 polymer ?
#
loop_
_entity_poly.entity_id
_entity_poly.type
_entity_poly.pdbx_seq_one_letter_code
_entity_poly.pdbx_strand_id
1 'polypeptide(L)'
;EYFEDHDAQFMALSSGAVNSTELVAALINQKDDLVAGIQYAQSKIDGSLTLLIMTEDGDIIAARDFMGRLPVLVGADDDGHCVAFESFAYHKLGYHDEYELGPAEIVRLTPDAIEVLSPARDEMKMCAFMWVYYGYPNSNYEGMNVEVMRYRNGAVMARNEAAAGTLPDLDYVAGVPDSGVPHAIGYATECKTPFARPFIKYTPTWARSFMPSNQEVRNRVAKMKQIHIPELIRDKKLLFVDDSIVRGTQLHETVDFLYECGASEVHMRS
;
A
#
# COMPACT_ATOMS: atom_id res chain seq x y z
N GLU A 1 8.89 -18.83 -21.45
CA GLU A 1 10.36 -18.75 -21.63
C GLU A 1 11.07 -19.65 -20.60
N TYR A 2 11.09 -19.38 -19.28
CA TYR A 2 11.78 -20.25 -18.30
C TYR A 2 11.29 -21.71 -18.32
N PHE A 3 10.00 -21.95 -18.50
CA PHE A 3 9.40 -23.29 -18.52
C PHE A 3 9.56 -24.02 -19.83
N GLU A 4 9.57 -23.31 -20.94
CA GLU A 4 9.85 -23.84 -22.26
C GLU A 4 11.30 -24.35 -22.34
N ASP A 5 12.23 -23.66 -21.62
CA ASP A 5 13.65 -24.00 -21.61
C ASP A 5 14.01 -25.15 -20.64
N HIS A 6 13.15 -25.45 -19.63
CA HIS A 6 13.51 -26.36 -18.52
C HIS A 6 12.59 -27.57 -18.36
N ASP A 7 11.65 -27.81 -19.27
CA ASP A 7 10.65 -28.91 -19.21
C ASP A 7 9.96 -29.04 -17.84
N ALA A 8 9.74 -27.92 -17.16
CA ALA A 8 9.18 -27.89 -15.83
C ALA A 8 7.70 -28.30 -15.84
N GLN A 9 7.36 -29.32 -15.08
CA GLN A 9 5.98 -29.75 -14.92
C GLN A 9 5.29 -29.08 -13.76
N PHE A 10 4.11 -28.49 -14.00
CA PHE A 10 3.25 -27.95 -12.95
C PHE A 10 2.25 -29.00 -12.49
N MET A 11 2.12 -29.16 -11.17
CA MET A 11 1.23 -30.16 -10.58
C MET A 11 -0.22 -29.68 -10.45
N ALA A 12 -0.46 -28.37 -10.40
CA ALA A 12 -1.79 -27.80 -10.24
C ALA A 12 -1.99 -26.55 -11.09
N LEU A 13 -2.58 -26.70 -12.25
CA LEU A 13 -3.01 -25.58 -13.07
C LEU A 13 -4.43 -25.16 -12.66
N SER A 14 -4.57 -24.15 -11.81
CA SER A 14 -5.88 -23.66 -11.33
C SER A 14 -6.77 -23.06 -12.44
N SER A 15 -6.22 -22.83 -13.64
CA SER A 15 -6.97 -22.28 -14.80
C SER A 15 -6.38 -22.72 -16.15
N GLY A 16 -5.55 -23.77 -16.17
CA GLY A 16 -4.80 -24.16 -17.37
C GLY A 16 -3.65 -23.22 -17.72
N ALA A 17 -3.33 -22.25 -16.86
CA ALA A 17 -2.23 -21.30 -17.02
C ALA A 17 -1.25 -21.38 -15.85
N VAL A 18 0.02 -21.10 -16.13
CA VAL A 18 1.09 -20.97 -15.13
C VAL A 18 0.73 -19.89 -14.12
N ASN A 19 0.76 -20.20 -12.81
CA ASN A 19 0.63 -19.21 -11.77
C ASN A 19 1.99 -18.88 -11.14
N SER A 20 2.07 -17.69 -10.51
CA SER A 20 3.32 -17.20 -9.92
C SER A 20 3.83 -18.04 -8.75
N THR A 21 2.94 -18.64 -7.97
CA THR A 21 3.32 -19.47 -6.82
C THR A 21 4.00 -20.75 -7.27
N GLU A 22 3.47 -21.44 -8.30
CA GLU A 22 4.10 -22.64 -8.85
C GLU A 22 5.43 -22.33 -9.56
N LEU A 23 5.54 -21.17 -10.21
CA LEU A 23 6.81 -20.71 -10.76
C LEU A 23 7.88 -20.59 -9.67
N VAL A 24 7.53 -19.96 -8.55
CA VAL A 24 8.45 -19.80 -7.41
C VAL A 24 8.82 -21.16 -6.83
N ALA A 25 7.86 -22.06 -6.62
CA ALA A 25 8.12 -23.41 -6.13
C ALA A 25 9.05 -24.20 -7.07
N ALA A 26 8.82 -24.08 -8.38
CA ALA A 26 9.68 -24.72 -9.38
C ALA A 26 11.12 -24.16 -9.38
N LEU A 27 11.29 -22.86 -9.16
CA LEU A 27 12.62 -22.25 -9.00
C LEU A 27 13.32 -22.73 -7.73
N ILE A 28 12.61 -22.80 -6.61
CA ILE A 28 13.14 -23.31 -5.34
C ILE A 28 13.61 -24.75 -5.49
N ASN A 29 12.83 -25.58 -6.16
CA ASN A 29 13.13 -27.00 -6.39
C ASN A 29 14.32 -27.27 -7.34
N GLN A 30 14.94 -26.23 -7.94
CA GLN A 30 16.18 -26.37 -8.69
C GLN A 30 17.43 -26.55 -7.82
N LYS A 31 17.29 -26.47 -6.51
CA LYS A 31 18.38 -26.63 -5.55
C LYS A 31 18.10 -27.73 -4.56
N ASP A 32 19.17 -28.29 -3.99
CA ASP A 32 19.12 -29.45 -3.10
C ASP A 32 18.63 -29.09 -1.68
N ASP A 33 18.74 -27.81 -1.28
CA ASP A 33 18.23 -27.34 -0.01
C ASP A 33 17.32 -26.10 -0.16
N LEU A 34 16.43 -25.92 0.80
CA LEU A 34 15.39 -24.89 0.76
C LEU A 34 15.97 -23.46 0.74
N VAL A 35 17.02 -23.19 1.51
CA VAL A 35 17.62 -21.84 1.59
C VAL A 35 18.29 -21.48 0.28
N ALA A 36 19.09 -22.38 -0.29
CA ALA A 36 19.70 -22.19 -1.60
C ALA A 36 18.65 -22.06 -2.71
N GLY A 37 17.54 -22.79 -2.61
CA GLY A 37 16.39 -22.67 -3.50
C GLY A 37 15.72 -21.31 -3.45
N ILE A 38 15.46 -20.78 -2.26
CA ILE A 38 14.89 -19.45 -2.06
C ILE A 38 15.83 -18.37 -2.60
N GLN A 39 17.12 -18.44 -2.29
CA GLN A 39 18.14 -17.50 -2.81
C GLN A 39 18.20 -17.56 -4.35
N TYR A 40 18.09 -18.74 -4.94
CA TYR A 40 18.05 -18.90 -6.38
C TYR A 40 16.79 -18.23 -6.98
N ALA A 41 15.61 -18.44 -6.39
CA ALA A 41 14.37 -17.80 -6.81
C ALA A 41 14.46 -16.26 -6.69
N GLN A 42 14.98 -15.74 -5.57
CA GLN A 42 15.24 -14.30 -5.38
C GLN A 42 16.17 -13.73 -6.46
N SER A 43 17.18 -14.49 -6.90
CA SER A 43 18.14 -14.05 -7.94
C SER A 43 17.56 -14.04 -9.35
N LYS A 44 16.49 -14.80 -9.61
CA LYS A 44 15.85 -14.94 -10.93
C LYS A 44 14.66 -14.04 -11.14
N ILE A 45 14.00 -13.64 -10.05
CA ILE A 45 12.77 -12.83 -10.12
C ILE A 45 13.13 -11.36 -9.98
N ASP A 46 13.02 -10.61 -11.08
CA ASP A 46 13.10 -9.15 -11.05
C ASP A 46 11.72 -8.57 -10.67
N GLY A 47 11.45 -8.53 -9.37
CA GLY A 47 10.16 -8.10 -8.83
C GLY A 47 10.10 -8.28 -7.32
N SER A 48 8.91 -8.13 -6.74
CA SER A 48 8.66 -8.45 -5.34
C SER A 48 8.44 -9.95 -5.19
N LEU A 49 9.15 -10.56 -4.27
CA LEU A 49 9.02 -11.97 -3.92
C LEU A 49 9.07 -12.10 -2.39
N THR A 50 7.93 -12.06 -1.76
CA THR A 50 7.77 -12.36 -0.33
C THR A 50 7.23 -13.76 -0.16
N LEU A 51 7.87 -14.57 0.69
CA LEU A 51 7.53 -15.97 0.87
C LEU A 51 7.28 -16.26 2.35
N LEU A 52 6.23 -17.05 2.59
CA LEU A 52 5.99 -17.72 3.86
C LEU A 52 5.78 -19.20 3.55
N ILE A 53 6.66 -20.04 4.05
CA ILE A 53 6.66 -21.48 3.80
C ILE A 53 6.52 -22.18 5.16
N MET A 54 5.46 -22.95 5.32
CA MET A 54 5.30 -23.82 6.47
C MET A 54 6.05 -25.12 6.24
N THR A 55 6.89 -25.52 7.18
CA THR A 55 7.61 -26.80 7.14
C THR A 55 6.78 -27.94 7.72
N GLU A 56 7.21 -29.17 7.53
CA GLU A 56 6.56 -30.35 8.11
C GLU A 56 6.55 -30.35 9.64
N ASP A 57 7.57 -29.74 10.26
CA ASP A 57 7.70 -29.59 11.72
C ASP A 57 6.79 -28.49 12.29
N GLY A 58 6.13 -27.72 11.42
CA GLY A 58 5.25 -26.60 11.81
C GLY A 58 5.95 -25.26 11.93
N ASP A 59 7.25 -25.17 11.65
CA ASP A 59 7.98 -23.89 11.62
C ASP A 59 7.64 -23.10 10.37
N ILE A 60 7.85 -21.79 10.40
CA ILE A 60 7.65 -20.90 9.26
C ILE A 60 8.99 -20.40 8.75
N ILE A 61 9.30 -20.64 7.48
CA ILE A 61 10.37 -19.96 6.77
C ILE A 61 9.80 -18.71 6.14
N ALA A 62 10.28 -17.54 6.56
CA ALA A 62 9.92 -16.26 5.99
C ALA A 62 11.09 -15.70 5.16
N ALA A 63 10.81 -15.19 3.96
CA ALA A 63 11.81 -14.61 3.10
C ALA A 63 11.30 -13.33 2.44
N ARG A 64 12.12 -12.27 2.49
CA ARG A 64 11.86 -11.00 1.83
C ARG A 64 12.53 -10.97 0.46
N ASP A 65 11.96 -10.24 -0.50
CA ASP A 65 12.52 -10.14 -1.86
C ASP A 65 13.93 -9.53 -1.88
N PHE A 66 14.64 -9.78 -2.99
CA PHE A 66 16.06 -9.44 -3.17
C PHE A 66 16.39 -7.97 -2.88
N MET A 67 15.47 -7.04 -3.14
CA MET A 67 15.64 -5.60 -2.91
C MET A 67 14.84 -5.07 -1.72
N GLY A 68 14.07 -5.91 -1.04
CA GLY A 68 13.23 -5.50 0.07
C GLY A 68 12.08 -4.57 -0.33
N ARG A 69 11.49 -4.74 -1.51
CA ARG A 69 10.44 -3.86 -2.04
C ARG A 69 9.17 -3.84 -1.19
N LEU A 70 8.81 -5.00 -0.63
CA LEU A 70 7.68 -5.16 0.28
C LEU A 70 8.17 -5.59 1.67
N PRO A 71 7.47 -5.19 2.74
CA PRO A 71 7.86 -5.56 4.09
C PRO A 71 7.54 -7.03 4.39
N VAL A 72 8.30 -7.62 5.31
CA VAL A 72 7.96 -8.85 6.03
C VAL A 72 8.22 -8.59 7.50
N LEU A 73 7.16 -8.63 8.29
CA LEU A 73 7.14 -8.19 9.68
C LEU A 73 6.84 -9.37 10.60
N VAL A 74 7.58 -9.50 11.67
CA VAL A 74 7.37 -10.51 12.70
C VAL A 74 6.87 -9.83 13.95
N GLY A 75 5.76 -10.32 14.46
CA GLY A 75 5.23 -9.99 15.78
C GLY A 75 5.48 -11.12 16.76
N ALA A 76 5.58 -10.79 18.03
CA ALA A 76 5.72 -11.75 19.12
C ALA A 76 4.74 -11.46 20.26
N ASP A 77 4.39 -12.51 21.00
CA ASP A 77 3.74 -12.47 22.30
C ASP A 77 4.32 -13.58 23.22
N ASP A 78 3.68 -13.83 24.34
CA ASP A 78 4.14 -14.85 25.31
C ASP A 78 3.99 -16.30 24.75
N ASP A 79 3.18 -16.51 23.75
CA ASP A 79 2.86 -17.83 23.17
C ASP A 79 3.67 -18.14 21.89
N GLY A 80 4.36 -17.13 21.31
CA GLY A 80 5.22 -17.35 20.12
C GLY A 80 5.25 -16.20 19.11
N HIS A 81 5.58 -16.55 17.87
CA HIS A 81 5.77 -15.61 16.77
C HIS A 81 4.66 -15.70 15.74
N CYS A 82 4.35 -14.56 15.13
CA CYS A 82 3.52 -14.47 13.93
C CYS A 82 4.24 -13.67 12.86
N VAL A 83 3.87 -13.88 11.60
CA VAL A 83 4.45 -13.14 10.48
C VAL A 83 3.36 -12.56 9.60
N ALA A 84 3.54 -11.30 9.17
CA ALA A 84 2.60 -10.60 8.31
C ALA A 84 3.31 -9.60 7.40
N PHE A 85 2.58 -9.06 6.42
CA PHE A 85 3.05 -7.97 5.55
C PHE A 85 2.55 -6.60 6.03
N GLU A 86 1.76 -6.59 7.11
CA GLU A 86 1.15 -5.42 7.72
C GLU A 86 1.16 -5.56 9.25
N SER A 87 1.81 -4.65 9.95
CA SER A 87 1.92 -4.74 11.42
C SER A 87 0.57 -4.65 12.15
N PHE A 88 -0.39 -3.91 11.59
CA PHE A 88 -1.72 -3.82 12.19
C PHE A 88 -2.40 -5.18 12.34
N ALA A 89 -2.11 -6.14 11.46
CA ALA A 89 -2.74 -7.45 11.46
C ALA A 89 -2.46 -8.21 12.77
N TYR A 90 -1.23 -8.23 13.20
CA TYR A 90 -0.85 -8.91 14.44
C TYR A 90 -1.05 -8.04 15.70
N HIS A 91 -0.96 -6.70 15.61
CA HIS A 91 -1.34 -5.83 16.72
C HIS A 91 -2.81 -6.03 17.15
N LYS A 92 -3.71 -6.30 16.19
CA LYS A 92 -5.10 -6.63 16.46
C LYS A 92 -5.28 -7.94 17.25
N LEU A 93 -4.32 -8.83 17.16
CA LEU A 93 -4.31 -10.11 17.86
C LEU A 93 -3.56 -10.04 19.20
N GLY A 94 -2.99 -8.90 19.55
CA GLY A 94 -2.27 -8.70 20.81
C GLY A 94 -0.75 -8.86 20.72
N TYR A 95 -0.23 -9.19 19.54
CA TYR A 95 1.22 -9.27 19.32
C TYR A 95 1.84 -7.88 19.26
N HIS A 96 3.11 -7.77 19.58
CA HIS A 96 3.93 -6.56 19.45
C HIS A 96 5.00 -6.73 18.36
N ASP A 97 5.54 -5.61 17.86
CA ASP A 97 6.62 -5.63 16.86
C ASP A 97 7.88 -6.26 17.46
N GLU A 98 8.41 -7.29 16.80
CA GLU A 98 9.62 -7.99 17.24
C GLU A 98 10.75 -7.85 16.21
N TYR A 99 10.48 -8.14 14.94
CA TYR A 99 11.50 -8.14 13.91
C TYR A 99 10.94 -7.71 12.55
N GLU A 100 11.75 -7.00 11.76
CA GLU A 100 11.46 -6.69 10.36
C GLU A 100 12.60 -7.23 9.50
N LEU A 101 12.29 -8.11 8.55
CA LEU A 101 13.29 -8.72 7.68
C LEU A 101 13.92 -7.67 6.76
N GLY A 102 15.23 -7.70 6.61
CA GLY A 102 15.95 -6.92 5.62
C GLY A 102 15.86 -7.49 4.18
N PRO A 103 16.45 -6.79 3.18
CA PRO A 103 16.43 -7.24 1.78
C PRO A 103 17.10 -8.61 1.60
N ALA A 104 16.47 -9.51 0.86
CA ALA A 104 16.89 -10.89 0.61
C ALA A 104 17.05 -11.78 1.86
N GLU A 105 16.70 -11.27 3.04
CA GLU A 105 16.82 -12.04 4.28
C GLU A 105 15.86 -13.22 4.31
N ILE A 106 16.36 -14.32 4.89
CA ILE A 106 15.60 -15.56 5.10
C ILE A 106 15.72 -15.92 6.57
N VAL A 107 14.57 -16.05 7.25
CA VAL A 107 14.52 -16.45 8.65
C VAL A 107 13.64 -17.68 8.85
N ARG A 108 13.93 -18.46 9.88
CA ARG A 108 13.08 -19.52 10.41
C ARG A 108 12.44 -19.02 11.69
N LEU A 109 11.15 -19.14 11.78
CA LEU A 109 10.36 -18.79 12.95
C LEU A 109 9.88 -20.08 13.61
N THR A 110 10.24 -20.23 14.87
CA THR A 110 9.70 -21.24 15.77
C THR A 110 8.88 -20.53 16.85
N PRO A 111 8.13 -21.22 17.71
CA PRO A 111 7.48 -20.56 18.85
C PRO A 111 8.47 -19.78 19.74
N ASP A 112 9.68 -20.29 19.92
CA ASP A 112 10.65 -19.80 20.89
C ASP A 112 11.74 -18.87 20.31
N ALA A 113 11.93 -18.86 18.98
CA ALA A 113 13.09 -18.17 18.38
C ALA A 113 12.88 -17.72 16.94
N ILE A 114 13.61 -16.67 16.56
CA ILE A 114 13.85 -16.22 15.20
C ILE A 114 15.28 -16.59 14.81
N GLU A 115 15.46 -17.51 13.89
CA GLU A 115 16.77 -17.97 13.39
C GLU A 115 17.03 -17.36 12.02
N VAL A 116 18.13 -16.61 11.87
CA VAL A 116 18.54 -16.06 10.56
C VAL A 116 19.26 -17.15 9.77
N LEU A 117 18.64 -17.63 8.68
CA LEU A 117 19.18 -18.65 7.79
C LEU A 117 20.04 -18.03 6.67
N SER A 118 19.69 -16.83 6.23
CA SER A 118 20.46 -16.03 5.27
C SER A 118 20.37 -14.56 5.67
N PRO A 119 21.50 -13.88 5.88
CA PRO A 119 21.49 -12.50 6.34
C PRO A 119 20.98 -11.52 5.29
N ALA A 120 20.47 -10.38 5.74
CA ALA A 120 20.03 -9.29 4.88
C ALA A 120 21.20 -8.71 4.04
N ARG A 121 20.83 -8.16 2.89
CA ARG A 121 21.73 -7.35 2.06
C ARG A 121 21.71 -5.89 2.51
N ASP A 122 22.78 -5.15 2.18
CA ASP A 122 22.89 -3.73 2.52
C ASP A 122 22.02 -2.82 1.63
N GLU A 123 21.79 -3.21 0.36
CA GLU A 123 21.03 -2.41 -0.59
C GLU A 123 19.55 -2.72 -0.53
N MET A 124 18.73 -1.70 -0.22
CA MET A 124 17.28 -1.77 -0.20
C MET A 124 16.63 -0.77 -1.16
N LYS A 125 15.57 -1.20 -1.83
CA LYS A 125 14.73 -0.37 -2.70
C LYS A 125 13.25 -0.62 -2.39
N MET A 126 12.86 -0.22 -1.20
CA MET A 126 11.46 -0.35 -0.78
C MET A 126 10.54 0.53 -1.62
N CYS A 127 9.36 0.03 -1.91
CA CYS A 127 8.36 0.75 -2.70
C CYS A 127 7.74 1.88 -1.87
N ALA A 128 7.97 3.14 -2.26
CA ALA A 128 7.38 4.30 -1.57
C ALA A 128 5.84 4.28 -1.57
N PHE A 129 5.23 3.54 -2.51
CA PHE A 129 3.79 3.37 -2.61
C PHE A 129 3.18 2.67 -1.39
N MET A 130 3.99 1.92 -0.63
CA MET A 130 3.59 1.34 0.66
C MET A 130 3.09 2.42 1.62
N TRP A 131 3.80 3.54 1.74
CA TRP A 131 3.36 4.65 2.60
C TRP A 131 2.34 5.56 1.92
N VAL A 132 2.55 5.90 0.66
CA VAL A 132 1.71 6.89 -0.02
C VAL A 132 0.26 6.42 -0.15
N TYR A 133 0.04 5.14 -0.48
CA TYR A 133 -1.30 4.62 -0.77
C TYR A 133 -1.63 3.28 -0.11
N TYR A 134 -0.75 2.25 -0.29
CA TYR A 134 -1.12 0.86 -0.05
C TYR A 134 -1.24 0.52 1.43
N GLY A 135 -0.27 0.93 2.26
CA GLY A 135 -0.17 0.56 3.66
C GLY A 135 -1.36 1.01 4.50
N TYR A 136 -1.70 0.21 5.48
CA TYR A 136 -2.76 0.57 6.41
C TYR A 136 -2.28 1.70 7.35
N PRO A 137 -3.13 2.68 7.71
CA PRO A 137 -2.70 3.90 8.43
C PRO A 137 -1.89 3.67 9.70
N ASN A 138 -2.22 2.64 10.49
CA ASN A 138 -1.49 2.36 11.72
C ASN A 138 -0.33 1.36 11.56
N SER A 139 -0.01 0.93 10.34
CA SER A 139 1.16 0.09 10.07
C SER A 139 2.45 0.89 10.08
N ASN A 140 3.54 0.21 10.46
CA ASN A 140 4.89 0.72 10.41
C ASN A 140 5.72 -0.11 9.43
N TYR A 141 6.58 0.55 8.65
CA TYR A 141 7.58 -0.09 7.81
C TYR A 141 8.89 0.68 7.96
N GLU A 142 10.00 0.00 8.14
CA GLU A 142 11.34 0.60 8.31
C GLU A 142 11.32 1.72 9.36
N GLY A 143 10.65 1.48 10.49
CA GLY A 143 10.53 2.44 11.58
C GLY A 143 9.67 3.67 11.31
N MET A 144 8.93 3.71 10.18
CA MET A 144 8.08 4.86 9.82
C MET A 144 6.61 4.47 9.74
N ASN A 145 5.78 5.11 10.56
CA ASN A 145 4.33 4.93 10.51
C ASN A 145 3.73 5.53 9.24
N VAL A 146 2.79 4.81 8.64
CA VAL A 146 2.12 5.17 7.37
C VAL A 146 1.38 6.51 7.46
N GLU A 147 0.53 6.68 8.48
CA GLU A 147 -0.27 7.90 8.65
C GLU A 147 0.60 9.13 8.89
N VAL A 148 1.61 8.99 9.75
CA VAL A 148 2.57 10.08 10.04
C VAL A 148 3.36 10.47 8.78
N MET A 149 3.75 9.50 7.95
CA MET A 149 4.43 9.79 6.68
C MET A 149 3.52 10.59 5.74
N ARG A 150 2.24 10.22 5.62
CA ARG A 150 1.27 10.94 4.78
C ARG A 150 1.09 12.39 5.24
N TYR A 151 1.02 12.63 6.55
CA TYR A 151 0.98 14.00 7.10
C TYR A 151 2.25 14.79 6.75
N ARG A 152 3.43 14.18 6.91
CA ARG A 152 4.71 14.82 6.55
C ARG A 152 4.78 15.12 5.06
N ASN A 153 4.30 14.22 4.21
CA ASN A 153 4.25 14.43 2.76
C ASN A 153 3.41 15.66 2.40
N GLY A 154 2.19 15.74 2.92
CA GLY A 154 1.31 16.91 2.72
C GLY A 154 1.95 18.22 3.20
N ALA A 155 2.59 18.20 4.38
CA ALA A 155 3.28 19.37 4.91
C ALA A 155 4.46 19.82 4.03
N VAL A 156 5.23 18.84 3.46
CA VAL A 156 6.33 19.15 2.53
C VAL A 156 5.79 19.81 1.25
N MET A 157 4.68 19.31 0.70
CA MET A 157 4.03 19.90 -0.47
C MET A 157 3.67 21.38 -0.22
N ALA A 158 2.97 21.68 0.86
CA ALA A 158 2.58 23.04 1.23
C ALA A 158 3.79 23.96 1.46
N ARG A 159 4.84 23.45 2.11
CA ARG A 159 6.07 24.18 2.36
C ARG A 159 6.81 24.55 1.08
N ASN A 160 6.88 23.61 0.13
CA ASN A 160 7.51 23.84 -1.18
C ASN A 160 6.76 24.90 -1.98
N GLU A 161 5.41 24.87 -1.97
CA GLU A 161 4.60 25.89 -2.65
C GLU A 161 4.73 27.25 -2.00
N ALA A 162 4.73 27.33 -0.67
CA ALA A 162 4.98 28.58 0.06
C ALA A 162 6.35 29.18 -0.28
N ALA A 163 7.39 28.34 -0.33
CA ALA A 163 8.74 28.78 -0.70
C ALA A 163 8.85 29.25 -2.16
N ALA A 164 8.06 28.65 -3.05
CA ALA A 164 7.97 29.05 -4.46
C ALA A 164 7.04 30.26 -4.71
N GLY A 165 6.30 30.71 -3.70
CA GLY A 165 5.30 31.78 -3.84
C GLY A 165 4.08 31.38 -4.67
N THR A 166 3.77 30.09 -4.75
CA THR A 166 2.66 29.52 -5.55
C THR A 166 1.52 29.00 -4.68
N LEU A 167 1.59 29.20 -3.37
CA LEU A 167 0.52 28.79 -2.47
C LEU A 167 -0.76 29.59 -2.78
N PRO A 168 -1.89 28.93 -3.14
CA PRO A 168 -3.11 29.64 -3.49
C PRO A 168 -3.82 30.19 -2.24
N ASP A 169 -4.65 31.22 -2.47
CA ASP A 169 -5.58 31.74 -1.46
C ASP A 169 -6.81 30.81 -1.39
N LEU A 170 -7.05 30.19 -0.25
CA LEU A 170 -8.01 29.09 -0.09
C LEU A 170 -8.94 29.31 1.11
N ASP A 171 -10.18 28.89 0.95
CA ASP A 171 -11.10 28.73 2.09
C ASP A 171 -10.84 27.44 2.86
N TYR A 172 -10.64 26.32 2.10
CA TYR A 172 -10.44 25.00 2.70
C TYR A 172 -9.45 24.16 1.92
N VAL A 173 -8.74 23.29 2.66
CA VAL A 173 -8.02 22.14 2.14
C VAL A 173 -8.84 20.88 2.44
N ALA A 174 -8.93 19.97 1.50
CA ALA A 174 -9.68 18.73 1.59
C ALA A 174 -8.88 17.56 1.01
N GLY A 175 -9.19 16.34 1.43
CA GLY A 175 -8.62 15.12 0.85
C GLY A 175 -9.64 14.35 0.06
N VAL A 176 -9.20 13.71 -1.01
CA VAL A 176 -10.02 12.70 -1.69
C VAL A 176 -10.13 11.48 -0.76
N PRO A 177 -11.34 11.08 -0.37
CA PRO A 177 -11.50 9.97 0.58
C PRO A 177 -11.10 8.61 -0.02
N ASP A 178 -10.43 7.72 0.73
CA ASP A 178 -9.94 7.94 2.10
C ASP A 178 -8.44 8.28 2.11
N SER A 179 -7.69 7.84 1.10
CA SER A 179 -6.20 7.86 1.05
C SER A 179 -5.59 9.26 0.92
N GLY A 180 -6.28 10.21 0.26
CA GLY A 180 -5.84 11.60 0.18
C GLY A 180 -6.01 12.40 1.48
N VAL A 181 -6.86 11.95 2.40
CA VAL A 181 -7.20 12.69 3.63
C VAL A 181 -6.00 13.00 4.52
N PRO A 182 -5.13 12.04 4.87
CA PRO A 182 -3.99 12.34 5.73
C PRO A 182 -3.00 13.32 5.08
N HIS A 183 -2.76 13.20 3.77
CA HIS A 183 -1.94 14.16 3.03
C HIS A 183 -2.54 15.58 3.10
N ALA A 184 -3.86 15.69 2.93
CA ALA A 184 -4.56 16.96 3.03
C ALA A 184 -4.50 17.59 4.43
N ILE A 185 -4.59 16.78 5.49
CA ILE A 185 -4.44 17.25 6.88
C ILE A 185 -3.03 17.83 7.08
N GLY A 186 -2.00 17.14 6.59
CA GLY A 186 -0.63 17.64 6.67
C GLY A 186 -0.43 18.95 5.90
N TYR A 187 -0.97 19.04 4.69
CA TYR A 187 -0.95 20.26 3.87
C TYR A 187 -1.68 21.42 4.55
N ALA A 188 -2.91 21.20 5.02
CA ALA A 188 -3.73 22.18 5.72
C ALA A 188 -3.04 22.75 6.98
N THR A 189 -2.43 21.85 7.76
CA THR A 189 -1.71 22.22 8.99
C THR A 189 -0.51 23.12 8.69
N GLU A 190 0.27 22.81 7.65
CA GLU A 190 1.46 23.58 7.29
C GLU A 190 1.09 24.95 6.71
N CYS A 191 0.13 25.03 5.77
CA CYS A 191 -0.29 26.30 5.16
C CYS A 191 -1.25 27.12 6.05
N LYS A 192 -1.68 26.58 7.19
CA LYS A 192 -2.62 27.20 8.14
C LYS A 192 -3.99 27.53 7.54
N THR A 193 -4.40 26.80 6.52
CA THR A 193 -5.74 26.83 5.95
C THR A 193 -6.61 25.76 6.61
N PRO A 194 -7.86 26.03 6.98
CA PRO A 194 -8.73 25.05 7.61
C PRO A 194 -8.90 23.78 6.76
N PHE A 195 -8.79 22.61 7.39
CA PHE A 195 -9.18 21.34 6.77
C PHE A 195 -10.70 21.16 6.82
N ALA A 196 -11.31 20.78 5.71
CA ALA A 196 -12.73 20.44 5.63
C ALA A 196 -12.95 19.12 4.92
N ARG A 197 -14.14 18.55 5.08
CA ARG A 197 -14.57 17.32 4.40
C ARG A 197 -15.79 17.59 3.52
N PRO A 198 -15.63 18.28 2.40
CA PRO A 198 -16.75 18.59 1.49
C PRO A 198 -17.28 17.33 0.80
N PHE A 199 -16.51 16.23 0.79
CA PHE A 199 -16.93 14.91 0.39
C PHE A 199 -16.82 13.92 1.53
N ILE A 200 -17.80 13.01 1.60
CA ILE A 200 -17.79 11.86 2.51
C ILE A 200 -18.01 10.62 1.66
N LYS A 201 -17.21 9.58 1.90
CA LYS A 201 -17.42 8.28 1.27
C LYS A 201 -18.63 7.58 1.90
N TYR A 202 -19.54 7.14 1.05
CA TYR A 202 -20.68 6.33 1.49
C TYR A 202 -20.22 4.87 1.64
N THR A 203 -19.90 4.49 2.87
CA THR A 203 -19.35 3.16 3.20
C THR A 203 -20.35 1.99 3.21
N PRO A 204 -21.69 2.15 3.42
CA PRO A 204 -22.58 1.01 3.59
C PRO A 204 -22.85 0.18 2.34
N THR A 205 -22.54 0.66 1.15
CA THR A 205 -23.19 0.12 -0.05
C THR A 205 -22.41 -0.85 -0.91
N TRP A 206 -21.08 -0.96 -0.85
CA TRP A 206 -20.40 -1.81 -1.85
C TRP A 206 -19.01 -2.27 -1.43
N ALA A 207 -18.84 -3.58 -1.29
CA ALA A 207 -17.53 -4.19 -1.28
C ALA A 207 -16.77 -3.91 -2.60
N ARG A 208 -15.43 -3.79 -2.57
CA ARG A 208 -14.56 -3.54 -3.74
C ARG A 208 -14.77 -4.52 -4.90
N SER A 209 -15.33 -5.71 -4.64
CA SER A 209 -15.57 -6.78 -5.60
C SER A 209 -16.77 -6.54 -6.55
N PHE A 210 -17.58 -5.52 -6.33
CA PHE A 210 -18.74 -5.24 -7.18
C PHE A 210 -18.42 -4.12 -8.18
N MET A 211 -17.64 -4.45 -9.22
CA MET A 211 -17.44 -3.58 -10.38
C MET A 211 -18.40 -4.03 -11.48
N PRO A 212 -19.49 -3.27 -11.78
CA PRO A 212 -20.38 -3.61 -12.86
C PRO A 212 -19.64 -3.58 -14.20
N SER A 213 -19.98 -4.48 -15.11
CA SER A 213 -19.37 -4.56 -16.44
C SER A 213 -19.75 -3.39 -17.36
N ASN A 214 -20.84 -2.68 -17.06
CA ASN A 214 -21.35 -1.55 -17.85
C ASN A 214 -20.82 -0.20 -17.32
N GLN A 215 -20.31 0.67 -18.24
CA GLN A 215 -19.75 1.98 -17.92
C GLN A 215 -20.77 2.94 -17.30
N GLU A 216 -22.01 2.95 -17.77
CA GLU A 216 -23.07 3.83 -17.22
C GLU A 216 -23.40 3.46 -15.76
N VAL A 217 -23.44 2.16 -15.46
CA VAL A 217 -23.67 1.69 -14.10
C VAL A 217 -22.46 2.02 -13.20
N ARG A 218 -21.23 1.93 -13.74
CA ARG A 218 -20.01 2.35 -13.01
C ARG A 218 -20.04 3.84 -12.67
N ASN A 219 -20.42 4.69 -13.61
CA ASN A 219 -20.52 6.14 -13.41
C ASN A 219 -21.62 6.48 -12.38
N ARG A 220 -22.75 5.78 -12.44
CA ARG A 220 -23.84 5.95 -11.46
C ARG A 220 -23.42 5.49 -10.07
N VAL A 221 -22.72 4.36 -9.95
CA VAL A 221 -22.15 3.86 -8.68
C VAL A 221 -21.05 4.80 -8.15
N ALA A 222 -20.22 5.36 -9.00
CA ALA A 222 -19.20 6.34 -8.59
C ALA A 222 -19.84 7.61 -7.99
N LYS A 223 -20.89 8.13 -8.63
CA LYS A 223 -21.67 9.28 -8.10
C LYS A 223 -22.38 8.96 -6.77
N MET A 224 -22.79 7.72 -6.56
CA MET A 224 -23.42 7.29 -5.30
C MET A 224 -22.42 7.05 -4.15
N LYS A 225 -21.14 6.87 -4.46
CA LYS A 225 -20.10 6.63 -3.44
C LYS A 225 -19.66 7.87 -2.70
N GLN A 226 -19.87 9.05 -3.27
CA GLN A 226 -19.44 10.33 -2.69
C GLN A 226 -20.66 11.16 -2.34
N ILE A 227 -20.84 11.43 -1.06
CA ILE A 227 -21.84 12.37 -0.57
C ILE A 227 -21.16 13.73 -0.38
N HIS A 228 -21.67 14.76 -1.03
CA HIS A 228 -21.17 16.12 -0.92
C HIS A 228 -21.94 16.94 0.11
N ILE A 229 -21.26 17.93 0.67
CA ILE A 229 -21.82 18.89 1.63
C ILE A 229 -21.80 20.28 0.96
N PRO A 230 -22.96 20.73 0.41
CA PRO A 230 -23.02 21.98 -0.36
C PRO A 230 -22.51 23.21 0.38
N GLU A 231 -22.70 23.28 1.68
CA GLU A 231 -22.29 24.37 2.55
C GLU A 231 -20.77 24.52 2.65
N LEU A 232 -20.02 23.43 2.39
CA LEU A 232 -18.56 23.41 2.36
C LEU A 232 -17.98 23.60 0.95
N ILE A 233 -18.86 23.67 -0.09
CA ILE A 233 -18.43 23.75 -1.49
C ILE A 233 -18.83 25.09 -2.12
N ARG A 234 -20.10 25.49 -1.94
CA ARG A 234 -20.65 26.66 -2.63
C ARG A 234 -19.89 27.94 -2.29
N ASP A 235 -19.48 28.66 -3.34
CA ASP A 235 -18.76 29.93 -3.28
C ASP A 235 -17.39 29.81 -2.56
N LYS A 236 -16.81 28.58 -2.50
CA LYS A 236 -15.55 28.33 -1.82
C LYS A 236 -14.41 28.07 -2.79
N LYS A 237 -13.21 28.51 -2.39
CA LYS A 237 -11.94 28.16 -3.00
C LYS A 237 -11.38 26.93 -2.31
N LEU A 238 -11.27 25.83 -3.01
CA LEU A 238 -10.96 24.53 -2.46
C LEU A 238 -9.64 23.99 -3.02
N LEU A 239 -8.82 23.37 -2.17
CA LEU A 239 -7.70 22.57 -2.59
C LEU A 239 -7.92 21.13 -2.13
N PHE A 240 -7.93 20.20 -3.10
CA PHE A 240 -8.00 18.78 -2.84
C PHE A 240 -6.63 18.14 -2.98
N VAL A 241 -6.31 17.24 -2.05
CA VAL A 241 -5.13 16.38 -2.13
C VAL A 241 -5.59 14.95 -2.38
N ASP A 242 -4.99 14.30 -3.38
CA ASP A 242 -5.15 12.87 -3.65
C ASP A 242 -3.79 12.19 -3.51
N ASP A 243 -3.78 10.87 -3.29
CA ASP A 243 -2.54 10.09 -3.19
C ASP A 243 -1.87 9.88 -4.54
N SER A 244 -2.65 9.79 -5.62
CA SER A 244 -2.13 9.48 -6.95
C SER A 244 -3.08 9.88 -8.09
N ILE A 245 -2.51 10.25 -9.24
CA ILE A 245 -3.25 10.46 -10.49
C ILE A 245 -2.91 9.30 -11.44
N VAL A 246 -3.84 8.36 -11.62
CA VAL A 246 -3.60 7.17 -12.46
C VAL A 246 -3.97 7.41 -13.93
N ARG A 247 -5.22 7.81 -14.20
CA ARG A 247 -5.73 8.05 -15.56
C ARG A 247 -6.31 9.44 -15.78
N GLY A 248 -6.38 10.26 -14.75
CA GLY A 248 -6.96 11.59 -14.79
C GLY A 248 -8.49 11.66 -14.93
N THR A 249 -9.16 10.63 -15.44
CA THR A 249 -10.63 10.63 -15.67
C THR A 249 -11.39 10.88 -14.38
N GLN A 250 -11.04 10.19 -13.31
CA GLN A 250 -11.69 10.34 -12.00
C GLN A 250 -11.44 11.73 -11.40
N LEU A 251 -10.26 12.29 -11.65
CA LEU A 251 -9.90 13.64 -11.23
C LEU A 251 -10.75 14.69 -11.95
N HIS A 252 -10.89 14.58 -13.27
CA HIS A 252 -11.75 15.48 -14.07
C HIS A 252 -13.20 15.43 -13.59
N GLU A 253 -13.77 14.23 -13.44
CA GLU A 253 -15.14 14.05 -12.96
C GLU A 253 -15.34 14.67 -11.57
N THR A 254 -14.33 14.57 -10.68
CA THR A 254 -14.38 15.20 -9.35
C THR A 254 -14.36 16.71 -9.43
N VAL A 255 -13.50 17.30 -10.27
CA VAL A 255 -13.39 18.74 -10.44
C VAL A 255 -14.66 19.31 -11.06
N ASP A 256 -15.16 18.70 -12.15
CA ASP A 256 -16.40 19.11 -12.80
C ASP A 256 -17.58 19.09 -11.83
N PHE A 257 -17.68 18.03 -11.04
CA PHE A 257 -18.71 17.90 -10.02
C PHE A 257 -18.61 18.99 -8.92
N LEU A 258 -17.42 19.39 -8.50
CA LEU A 258 -17.24 20.47 -7.54
C LEU A 258 -17.73 21.82 -8.09
N TYR A 259 -17.46 22.10 -9.38
CA TYR A 259 -17.98 23.31 -10.03
C TYR A 259 -19.51 23.24 -10.22
N GLU A 260 -20.07 22.06 -10.54
CA GLU A 260 -21.53 21.85 -10.59
C GLU A 260 -22.18 22.11 -9.23
N CYS A 261 -21.48 21.81 -8.12
CA CYS A 261 -21.91 22.12 -6.74
C CYS A 261 -21.72 23.58 -6.32
N GLY A 262 -21.12 24.40 -7.20
CA GLY A 262 -20.95 25.85 -7.00
C GLY A 262 -19.64 26.27 -6.37
N ALA A 263 -18.58 25.45 -6.46
CA ALA A 263 -17.23 25.89 -6.05
C ALA A 263 -16.79 27.09 -6.88
N SER A 264 -16.14 28.09 -6.25
CA SER A 264 -15.60 29.25 -6.95
C SER A 264 -14.25 28.99 -7.60
N GLU A 265 -13.42 28.15 -6.97
CA GLU A 265 -12.10 27.78 -7.44
C GLU A 265 -11.73 26.39 -6.89
N VAL A 266 -11.09 25.56 -7.73
CA VAL A 266 -10.67 24.20 -7.38
C VAL A 266 -9.22 23.98 -7.76
N HIS A 267 -8.39 23.66 -6.78
CA HIS A 267 -7.00 23.23 -6.95
C HIS A 267 -6.86 21.75 -6.62
N MET A 268 -5.99 21.05 -7.35
CA MET A 268 -5.67 19.64 -7.08
C MET A 268 -4.18 19.48 -6.83
N ARG A 269 -3.84 18.58 -5.90
CA ARG A 269 -2.47 18.16 -5.60
C ARG A 269 -2.40 16.64 -5.50
N SER A 270 -1.27 16.08 -5.91
CA SER A 270 -1.00 14.66 -5.85
C SER A 270 0.49 14.40 -5.57
#